data_84bf6964097bbe176b3f0b03f93332d4
#
_entry.id   84bf6964097bbe176b3f0b03f93332d4
#
_cell.length_a   1.000
_cell.length_b   1.000
_cell.length_c   1.000
_cell.angle_alpha   90.00
_cell.angle_beta   90.00
_cell.angle_gamma   90.00
#
_symmetry.space_group_name_H-M   'P 1'
#
loop_
_entity.id
_entity.type
_entity.pdbx_description
1 polymer ?
#
loop_
_entity_poly.entity_id
_entity_poly.type
_entity_poly.pdbx_seq_one_letter_code
_entity_poly.pdbx_strand_id
1 'polypeptide(L)'
;MLIAVETDRPVHFYARGDIFHKRWAAAILAHLHMIPIFSPDHGKANMVRNRDSFDVGEQVLRKKGLLLIFPEGTSRLERVMLPLKKGTARVALQTEAQAGFQAGLQVFPVGVNYSEHRFRADVLLCYGEPTRIDHYGALHAEEPARAVNKLTAELERKFIPTVLAVRQPERSDLLGMLIRMLRNDTLAGRRYHPAQYKRELQLCNTVSAWDESIASARIAEGEEYGQLLKRHDLLDRVVPDERPRIWLSLL
;
A
#
# COMPACT_ATOMS: atom_id res chain seq x y z
N MET A 1 -9.78 -1.44 -8.55
CA MET A 1 -10.87 -2.36 -8.93
C MET A 1 -10.44 -3.82 -9.06
N LEU A 2 -9.16 -4.16 -9.24
CA LEU A 2 -8.70 -5.55 -9.34
C LEU A 2 -9.13 -6.44 -8.16
N ILE A 3 -9.02 -5.96 -6.92
CA ILE A 3 -9.45 -6.71 -5.73
C ILE A 3 -10.94 -7.04 -5.75
N ALA A 4 -11.78 -6.19 -6.37
CA ALA A 4 -13.21 -6.44 -6.46
C ALA A 4 -13.58 -7.56 -7.45
N VAL A 5 -12.69 -7.89 -8.38
CA VAL A 5 -12.89 -8.97 -9.35
C VAL A 5 -12.55 -10.35 -8.74
N GLU A 6 -11.72 -10.36 -7.69
CA GLU A 6 -11.29 -11.58 -6.96
C GLU A 6 -12.34 -12.09 -5.95
N THR A 7 -13.48 -11.41 -5.81
CA THR A 7 -14.50 -11.77 -4.82
C THR A 7 -15.89 -11.74 -5.43
N ASP A 8 -16.72 -12.71 -5.08
CA ASP A 8 -18.14 -12.79 -5.47
C ASP A 8 -19.03 -11.84 -4.63
N ARG A 9 -18.46 -11.10 -3.69
CA ARG A 9 -19.17 -10.20 -2.79
C ARG A 9 -19.00 -8.74 -3.23
N PRO A 10 -20.06 -7.90 -3.13
CA PRO A 10 -19.93 -6.47 -3.43
C PRO A 10 -18.87 -5.81 -2.55
N VAL A 11 -17.89 -5.17 -3.17
CA VAL A 11 -16.84 -4.43 -2.46
C VAL A 11 -17.20 -2.96 -2.45
N HIS A 12 -17.29 -2.38 -1.26
CA HIS A 12 -17.44 -0.94 -1.06
C HIS A 12 -16.05 -0.30 -0.93
N PHE A 13 -15.89 0.93 -1.43
CA PHE A 13 -14.60 1.63 -1.44
C PHE A 13 -14.72 2.99 -0.80
N TYR A 14 -13.76 3.36 0.02
CA TYR A 14 -13.55 4.77 0.32
C TYR A 14 -12.82 5.44 -0.84
N ALA A 15 -13.40 6.49 -1.39
CA ALA A 15 -12.86 7.29 -2.48
C ALA A 15 -12.80 8.77 -2.11
N ARG A 16 -11.93 9.52 -2.76
CA ARG A 16 -11.76 10.96 -2.51
C ARG A 16 -13.06 11.72 -2.74
N GLY A 17 -13.47 12.52 -1.78
CA GLY A 17 -14.75 13.23 -1.80
C GLY A 17 -14.86 14.32 -2.88
N ASP A 18 -13.72 14.81 -3.40
CA ASP A 18 -13.67 15.80 -4.48
C ASP A 18 -14.24 15.27 -5.82
N ILE A 19 -14.21 13.96 -6.07
CA ILE A 19 -14.80 13.39 -7.28
C ILE A 19 -16.34 13.33 -7.24
N PHE A 20 -16.95 13.56 -6.07
CA PHE A 20 -18.39 13.52 -5.86
C PHE A 20 -19.07 14.89 -6.01
N HIS A 21 -18.38 15.95 -6.41
CA HIS A 21 -18.94 17.30 -6.46
C HIS A 21 -20.06 17.49 -7.49
N LYS A 22 -20.07 16.73 -8.56
CA LYS A 22 -21.14 16.73 -9.57
C LYS A 22 -22.21 15.69 -9.23
N ARG A 23 -23.49 16.10 -9.16
CA ARG A 23 -24.60 15.23 -8.76
C ARG A 23 -24.71 13.96 -9.59
N TRP A 24 -24.53 14.04 -10.93
CA TRP A 24 -24.54 12.87 -11.80
C TRP A 24 -23.37 11.92 -11.53
N ALA A 25 -22.17 12.47 -11.30
CA ALA A 25 -20.99 11.66 -10.94
C ALA A 25 -21.18 10.99 -9.58
N ALA A 26 -21.70 11.71 -8.58
CA ALA A 26 -22.01 11.15 -7.27
C ALA A 26 -22.99 9.97 -7.37
N ALA A 27 -24.03 10.05 -8.23
CA ALA A 27 -24.98 8.97 -8.45
C ALA A 27 -24.31 7.72 -9.05
N ILE A 28 -23.45 7.89 -10.05
CA ILE A 28 -22.69 6.79 -10.66
C ILE A 28 -21.73 6.16 -9.65
N LEU A 29 -20.98 6.99 -8.92
CA LEU A 29 -20.01 6.52 -7.93
C LEU A 29 -20.69 5.77 -6.78
N ALA A 30 -21.86 6.25 -6.34
CA ALA A 30 -22.67 5.55 -5.33
C ALA A 30 -23.17 4.20 -5.85
N HIS A 31 -23.57 4.11 -7.13
CA HIS A 31 -23.96 2.83 -7.77
C HIS A 31 -22.77 1.86 -7.85
N LEU A 32 -21.55 2.38 -7.96
CA LEU A 32 -20.31 1.60 -7.91
C LEU A 32 -19.85 1.30 -6.48
N HIS A 33 -20.70 1.48 -5.47
CA HIS A 33 -20.41 1.26 -4.05
C HIS A 33 -19.26 2.10 -3.48
N MET A 34 -19.02 3.30 -4.07
CA MET A 34 -18.00 4.23 -3.57
C MET A 34 -18.55 5.14 -2.49
N ILE A 35 -17.82 5.26 -1.39
CA ILE A 35 -18.17 6.08 -0.22
C ILE A 35 -17.18 7.27 -0.19
N PRO A 36 -17.67 8.54 -0.16
CA PRO A 36 -16.78 9.71 -0.19
C PRO A 36 -16.01 9.87 1.11
N ILE A 37 -14.70 10.11 1.05
CA ILE A 37 -13.86 10.55 2.16
C ILE A 37 -13.18 11.86 1.82
N PHE A 38 -13.29 12.83 2.71
CA PHE A 38 -12.77 14.18 2.53
C PHE A 38 -11.45 14.37 3.28
N SER A 39 -10.49 15.10 2.69
CA SER A 39 -9.25 15.43 3.38
C SER A 39 -9.53 16.29 4.63
N PRO A 40 -8.94 15.99 5.79
CA PRO A 40 -9.09 16.77 7.00
C PRO A 40 -8.52 18.19 6.86
N ASP A 41 -7.65 18.43 5.87
CA ASP A 41 -6.97 19.71 5.65
C ASP A 41 -7.92 20.86 5.29
N HIS A 42 -9.18 20.57 4.92
CA HIS A 42 -10.20 21.54 4.54
C HIS A 42 -11.21 21.86 5.68
N GLY A 43 -10.84 21.65 6.96
CA GLY A 43 -11.54 22.16 8.12
C GLY A 43 -12.62 21.27 8.74
N LYS A 44 -13.30 21.81 9.78
CA LYS A 44 -14.26 21.07 10.63
C LYS A 44 -15.44 20.48 9.85
N ALA A 45 -15.89 21.14 8.78
CA ALA A 45 -17.00 20.65 7.95
C ALA A 45 -16.69 19.27 7.31
N ASN A 46 -15.45 19.03 6.87
CA ASN A 46 -15.04 17.74 6.32
C ASN A 46 -14.94 16.64 7.39
N MET A 47 -14.64 17.02 8.64
CA MET A 47 -14.62 16.04 9.74
C MET A 47 -16.03 15.52 10.04
N VAL A 48 -17.05 16.36 9.99
CA VAL A 48 -18.46 15.94 10.15
C VAL A 48 -18.88 15.03 9.00
N ARG A 49 -18.60 15.43 7.76
CA ARG A 49 -18.90 14.61 6.56
C ARG A 49 -18.20 13.25 6.59
N ASN A 50 -16.97 13.19 7.08
CA ASN A 50 -16.24 11.92 7.23
C ASN A 50 -16.88 11.01 8.28
N ARG A 51 -17.52 11.57 9.31
CA ARG A 51 -18.26 10.76 10.30
C ARG A 51 -19.42 10.01 9.62
N ASP A 52 -20.23 10.72 8.83
CA ASP A 52 -21.32 10.10 8.07
C ASP A 52 -20.79 8.99 7.14
N SER A 53 -19.65 9.23 6.49
CA SER A 53 -18.99 8.25 5.62
C SER A 53 -18.49 7.03 6.37
N PHE A 54 -17.97 7.21 7.58
CA PHE A 54 -17.55 6.09 8.44
C PHE A 54 -18.78 5.29 8.90
N ASP A 55 -19.87 5.95 9.27
CA ASP A 55 -21.11 5.28 9.65
C ASP A 55 -21.66 4.39 8.52
N VAL A 56 -21.58 4.85 7.26
CA VAL A 56 -21.94 4.04 6.09
C VAL A 56 -21.02 2.81 5.97
N GLY A 57 -19.70 2.98 6.13
CA GLY A 57 -18.74 1.87 6.10
C GLY A 57 -18.98 0.84 7.21
N GLU A 58 -19.28 1.29 8.42
CA GLU A 58 -19.66 0.44 9.55
C GLU A 58 -20.94 -0.36 9.26
N GLN A 59 -21.95 0.27 8.66
CA GLN A 59 -23.18 -0.44 8.26
C GLN A 59 -22.91 -1.53 7.21
N VAL A 60 -22.01 -1.28 6.25
CA VAL A 60 -21.57 -2.29 5.28
C VAL A 60 -20.94 -3.48 5.98
N LEU A 61 -20.00 -3.23 6.89
CA LEU A 61 -19.31 -4.30 7.63
C LEU A 61 -20.27 -5.10 8.54
N ARG A 62 -21.19 -4.42 9.22
CA ARG A 62 -22.23 -5.09 10.05
C ARG A 62 -23.14 -5.99 9.24
N LYS A 63 -23.41 -5.64 7.98
CA LYS A 63 -24.16 -6.49 7.04
C LYS A 63 -23.28 -7.57 6.40
N LYS A 64 -22.09 -7.83 6.95
CA LYS A 64 -21.10 -8.78 6.42
C LYS A 64 -20.62 -8.43 5.00
N GLY A 65 -20.70 -7.15 4.60
CA GLY A 65 -20.12 -6.62 3.38
C GLY A 65 -18.60 -6.54 3.42
N LEU A 66 -17.99 -6.19 2.29
CA LEU A 66 -16.56 -5.94 2.17
C LEU A 66 -16.32 -4.44 2.02
N LEU A 67 -15.37 -3.91 2.79
CA LEU A 67 -14.95 -2.51 2.72
C LEU A 67 -13.46 -2.43 2.41
N LEU A 68 -13.12 -1.85 1.26
CA LEU A 68 -11.75 -1.59 0.85
C LEU A 68 -11.35 -0.17 1.25
N ILE A 69 -10.23 -0.06 1.94
CA ILE A 69 -9.67 1.20 2.42
C ILE A 69 -8.23 1.32 1.94
N PHE A 70 -7.86 2.48 1.41
CA PHE A 70 -6.47 2.83 1.12
C PHE A 70 -5.89 3.59 2.33
N PRO A 71 -5.16 2.89 3.22
CA PRO A 71 -4.85 3.43 4.54
C PRO A 71 -3.79 4.55 4.52
N GLU A 72 -3.01 4.66 3.46
CA GLU A 72 -2.05 5.75 3.25
C GLU A 72 -2.74 7.08 2.94
N GLY A 73 -3.94 7.03 2.36
CA GLY A 73 -4.81 8.18 2.07
C GLY A 73 -4.29 9.12 0.99
N THR A 74 -3.26 8.72 0.25
CA THR A 74 -2.72 9.42 -0.92
C THR A 74 -2.11 8.40 -1.88
N SER A 75 -1.88 8.80 -3.13
CA SER A 75 -1.20 7.99 -4.14
C SER A 75 0.12 8.64 -4.51
N ARG A 76 1.17 7.82 -4.62
CA ARG A 76 2.49 8.24 -5.07
C ARG A 76 2.99 7.33 -6.18
N LEU A 77 3.88 7.84 -7.02
CA LEU A 77 4.55 7.04 -8.06
C LEU A 77 5.81 6.38 -7.51
N GLU A 78 6.41 6.98 -6.49
CA GLU A 78 7.60 6.47 -5.83
C GLU A 78 7.29 5.17 -5.06
N ARG A 79 8.28 4.31 -4.94
CA ARG A 79 8.21 3.08 -4.15
C ARG A 79 8.43 3.36 -2.66
N VAL A 80 7.57 4.21 -2.10
CA VAL A 80 7.62 4.62 -0.70
C VAL A 80 6.32 4.22 -0.02
N MET A 81 6.44 3.50 1.09
CA MET A 81 5.31 3.21 1.97
C MET A 81 5.14 4.35 2.97
N LEU A 82 3.99 4.98 2.95
CA LEU A 82 3.64 6.03 3.91
C LEU A 82 3.10 5.42 5.21
N PRO A 83 3.23 6.14 6.35
CA PRO A 83 2.59 5.75 7.58
C PRO A 83 1.07 5.59 7.41
N LEU A 84 0.51 4.52 7.94
CA LEU A 84 -0.92 4.27 7.83
C LEU A 84 -1.73 5.28 8.65
N LYS A 85 -2.79 5.82 8.04
CA LYS A 85 -3.76 6.66 8.75
C LYS A 85 -4.65 5.82 9.65
N LYS A 86 -5.04 6.37 10.79
CA LYS A 86 -5.84 5.71 11.84
C LYS A 86 -7.29 5.40 11.42
N GLY A 87 -7.72 5.80 10.23
CA GLY A 87 -9.10 5.62 9.75
C GLY A 87 -9.54 4.16 9.72
N THR A 88 -8.71 3.28 9.18
CA THR A 88 -8.99 1.83 9.11
C THR A 88 -9.19 1.23 10.49
N ALA A 89 -8.28 1.53 11.44
CA ALA A 89 -8.38 1.02 12.80
C ALA A 89 -9.63 1.55 13.53
N ARG A 90 -9.99 2.82 13.32
CA ARG A 90 -11.20 3.42 13.92
C ARG A 90 -12.46 2.74 13.42
N VAL A 91 -12.63 2.59 12.11
CA VAL A 91 -13.81 1.93 11.53
C VAL A 91 -13.91 0.48 12.03
N ALA A 92 -12.81 -0.25 12.02
CA ALA A 92 -12.79 -1.65 12.45
C ALA A 92 -13.17 -1.80 13.94
N LEU A 93 -12.55 -1.02 14.82
CA LEU A 93 -12.83 -1.05 16.26
C LEU A 93 -14.24 -0.58 16.59
N GLN A 94 -14.73 0.48 15.92
CA GLN A 94 -16.07 0.98 16.12
C GLN A 94 -17.13 -0.06 15.70
N THR A 95 -16.92 -0.71 14.54
CA THR A 95 -17.82 -1.77 14.06
C THR A 95 -17.91 -2.92 15.07
N GLU A 96 -16.78 -3.39 15.59
CA GLU A 96 -16.74 -4.46 16.59
C GLU A 96 -17.32 -4.03 17.93
N ALA A 97 -17.03 -2.80 18.38
CA ALA A 97 -17.57 -2.27 19.63
C ALA A 97 -19.11 -2.21 19.61
N GLN A 98 -19.72 -1.81 18.50
CA GLN A 98 -21.17 -1.81 18.33
C GLN A 98 -21.78 -3.23 18.34
N ALA A 99 -21.00 -4.26 18.06
CA ALA A 99 -21.37 -5.66 18.11
C ALA A 99 -20.88 -6.37 19.38
N GLY A 100 -20.43 -5.62 20.39
CA GLY A 100 -19.86 -6.19 21.62
C GLY A 100 -18.62 -7.04 21.38
N PHE A 101 -17.84 -6.74 20.34
CA PHE A 101 -16.66 -7.51 19.90
C PHE A 101 -16.98 -8.97 19.53
N GLN A 102 -18.16 -9.18 18.93
CA GLN A 102 -18.64 -10.50 18.50
C GLN A 102 -18.97 -10.54 16.98
N ALA A 103 -18.69 -9.48 16.21
CA ALA A 103 -18.93 -9.48 14.77
C ALA A 103 -17.97 -10.39 14.01
N GLY A 104 -16.80 -10.70 14.58
CA GLY A 104 -15.77 -11.54 13.96
C GLY A 104 -15.08 -10.84 12.79
N LEU A 105 -14.97 -9.50 12.85
CA LEU A 105 -14.34 -8.69 11.80
C LEU A 105 -12.86 -9.02 11.69
N GLN A 106 -12.41 -9.15 10.44
CA GLN A 106 -11.00 -9.32 10.08
C GLN A 106 -10.56 -8.25 9.11
N VAL A 107 -9.34 -7.75 9.30
CA VAL A 107 -8.69 -6.80 8.38
C VAL A 107 -7.54 -7.51 7.69
N PHE A 108 -7.59 -7.54 6.34
CA PHE A 108 -6.56 -8.11 5.49
C PHE A 108 -5.71 -7.00 4.89
N PRO A 109 -4.41 -6.94 5.16
CA PRO A 109 -3.49 -6.10 4.39
C PRO A 109 -3.36 -6.67 2.98
N VAL A 110 -3.52 -5.80 1.97
CA VAL A 110 -3.35 -6.20 0.56
C VAL A 110 -2.43 -5.22 -0.14
N GLY A 111 -1.25 -5.68 -0.52
CA GLY A 111 -0.30 -4.92 -1.33
C GLY A 111 -0.66 -5.02 -2.82
N VAL A 112 -0.70 -3.87 -3.49
CA VAL A 112 -0.89 -3.79 -4.93
C VAL A 112 0.45 -3.39 -5.56
N ASN A 113 1.11 -4.35 -6.20
CA ASN A 113 2.45 -4.17 -6.74
C ASN A 113 2.42 -4.16 -8.26
N TYR A 114 2.81 -3.05 -8.87
CA TYR A 114 2.91 -2.91 -10.31
C TYR A 114 4.31 -3.29 -10.78
N SER A 115 4.38 -4.05 -11.88
CA SER A 115 5.67 -4.37 -12.50
C SER A 115 6.36 -3.09 -13.00
N GLU A 116 5.61 -2.20 -13.62
CA GLU A 116 6.08 -0.93 -14.17
C GLU A 116 4.99 0.15 -14.09
N HIS A 117 5.38 1.43 -14.24
CA HIS A 117 4.45 2.57 -14.28
C HIS A 117 4.01 2.87 -15.73
N ARG A 118 3.54 1.86 -16.45
CA ARG A 118 3.06 2.01 -17.83
C ARG A 118 1.74 1.31 -18.05
N PHE A 119 1.08 1.65 -19.15
CA PHE A 119 -0.13 0.95 -19.60
C PHE A 119 0.19 -0.54 -19.88
N ARG A 120 -0.69 -1.45 -19.43
CA ARG A 120 -0.54 -2.91 -19.49
C ARG A 120 0.61 -3.48 -18.64
N ALA A 121 0.95 -2.82 -17.55
CA ALA A 121 1.82 -3.41 -16.55
C ALA A 121 1.15 -4.62 -15.89
N ASP A 122 1.95 -5.62 -15.52
CA ASP A 122 1.49 -6.70 -14.66
C ASP A 122 1.22 -6.15 -13.26
N VAL A 123 0.19 -6.69 -12.61
CA VAL A 123 -0.17 -6.33 -11.23
C VAL A 123 -0.16 -7.59 -10.39
N LEU A 124 0.57 -7.56 -9.30
CA LEU A 124 0.59 -8.61 -8.29
C LEU A 124 -0.13 -8.13 -7.03
N LEU A 125 -1.16 -8.85 -6.65
CA LEU A 125 -1.85 -8.66 -5.38
C LEU A 125 -1.23 -9.59 -4.34
N CYS A 126 -0.74 -9.00 -3.25
CA CYS A 126 -0.12 -9.75 -2.15
C CYS A 126 -1.00 -9.61 -0.91
N TYR A 127 -1.61 -10.71 -0.50
CA TYR A 127 -2.43 -10.77 0.71
C TYR A 127 -1.54 -11.07 1.91
N GLY A 128 -1.58 -10.20 2.91
CA GLY A 128 -0.91 -10.41 4.19
C GLY A 128 -1.78 -11.19 5.18
N GLU A 129 -1.22 -11.46 6.34
CA GLU A 129 -1.93 -12.16 7.40
C GLU A 129 -3.10 -11.32 7.95
N PRO A 130 -4.29 -11.89 8.12
CA PRO A 130 -5.42 -11.18 8.69
C PRO A 130 -5.17 -10.77 10.14
N THR A 131 -5.79 -9.67 10.52
CA THR A 131 -5.87 -9.23 11.92
C THR A 131 -7.30 -9.33 12.38
N ARG A 132 -7.54 -10.13 13.39
CA ARG A 132 -8.84 -10.21 14.08
C ARG A 132 -8.99 -9.04 15.05
N ILE A 133 -10.15 -8.42 15.05
CA ILE A 133 -10.39 -7.20 15.82
C ILE A 133 -10.97 -7.48 17.20
N ASP A 134 -11.62 -8.62 17.40
CA ASP A 134 -12.22 -9.05 18.68
C ASP A 134 -11.23 -9.02 19.86
N HIS A 135 -9.94 -9.32 19.62
CA HIS A 135 -8.89 -9.29 20.65
C HIS A 135 -8.63 -7.90 21.26
N TYR A 136 -9.11 -6.85 20.62
CA TYR A 136 -8.95 -5.48 21.10
C TYR A 136 -10.04 -5.01 22.07
N GLY A 137 -11.05 -5.86 22.35
CA GLY A 137 -12.22 -5.48 23.15
C GLY A 137 -11.88 -4.90 24.51
N ALA A 138 -11.08 -5.61 25.33
CA ALA A 138 -10.67 -5.14 26.63
C ALA A 138 -9.90 -3.81 26.57
N LEU A 139 -8.90 -3.72 25.68
CA LEU A 139 -8.12 -2.51 25.52
C LEU A 139 -8.95 -1.33 25.00
N HIS A 140 -9.92 -1.61 24.12
CA HIS A 140 -10.79 -0.55 23.59
C HIS A 140 -11.76 -0.02 24.65
N ALA A 141 -12.23 -0.86 25.55
CA ALA A 141 -13.11 -0.45 26.66
C ALA A 141 -12.38 0.47 27.66
N GLU A 142 -11.11 0.17 27.96
CA GLU A 142 -10.30 0.93 28.92
C GLU A 142 -9.66 2.17 28.26
N GLU A 143 -9.02 2.01 27.12
CA GLU A 143 -8.22 3.06 26.44
C GLU A 143 -8.49 3.06 24.92
N PRO A 144 -9.62 3.62 24.43
CA PRO A 144 -9.96 3.55 22.99
C PRO A 144 -8.89 4.14 22.06
N ALA A 145 -8.26 5.24 22.46
CA ALA A 145 -7.21 5.88 21.66
C ALA A 145 -5.95 5.01 21.54
N ARG A 146 -5.60 4.29 22.61
CA ARG A 146 -4.48 3.34 22.63
C ARG A 146 -4.78 2.11 21.78
N ALA A 147 -6.00 1.59 21.83
CA ALA A 147 -6.44 0.52 20.96
C ALA A 147 -6.31 0.87 19.48
N VAL A 148 -6.75 2.06 19.07
CA VAL A 148 -6.57 2.57 17.70
C VAL A 148 -5.09 2.65 17.30
N ASN A 149 -4.24 3.18 18.17
CA ASN A 149 -2.79 3.29 17.87
C ASN A 149 -2.15 1.91 17.74
N LYS A 150 -2.44 0.99 18.66
CA LYS A 150 -1.90 -0.37 18.66
C LYS A 150 -2.35 -1.15 17.42
N LEU A 151 -3.63 -1.09 17.09
CA LEU A 151 -4.15 -1.74 15.89
C LEU A 151 -3.53 -1.14 14.62
N THR A 152 -3.40 0.19 14.53
CA THR A 152 -2.76 0.84 13.37
C THR A 152 -1.31 0.35 13.19
N ALA A 153 -0.54 0.27 14.27
CA ALA A 153 0.84 -0.21 14.24
C ALA A 153 0.92 -1.71 13.86
N GLU A 154 -0.02 -2.54 14.34
CA GLU A 154 -0.09 -3.95 13.93
C GLU A 154 -0.41 -4.10 12.45
N LEU A 155 -1.40 -3.36 11.94
CA LEU A 155 -1.76 -3.37 10.52
C LEU A 155 -0.59 -2.91 9.67
N GLU A 156 0.13 -1.85 10.07
CA GLU A 156 1.31 -1.36 9.36
C GLU A 156 2.40 -2.43 9.30
N ARG A 157 2.71 -3.09 10.40
CA ARG A 157 3.69 -4.18 10.45
C ARG A 157 3.33 -5.35 9.52
N LYS A 158 2.04 -5.71 9.44
CA LYS A 158 1.53 -6.76 8.55
C LYS A 158 1.42 -6.31 7.09
N PHE A 159 1.34 -5.00 6.83
CA PHE A 159 1.27 -4.44 5.48
C PHE A 159 2.65 -4.39 4.80
N ILE A 160 3.73 -4.11 5.56
CA ILE A 160 5.10 -4.03 5.04
C ILE A 160 5.48 -5.20 4.12
N PRO A 161 5.29 -6.49 4.49
CA PRO A 161 5.66 -7.61 3.64
C PRO A 161 4.77 -7.81 2.41
N THR A 162 3.76 -6.98 2.21
CA THR A 162 2.86 -7.07 1.05
C THR A 162 3.20 -6.07 -0.06
N VAL A 163 4.09 -5.12 0.19
CA VAL A 163 4.42 -4.04 -0.75
C VAL A 163 5.91 -4.00 -1.10
N LEU A 164 6.22 -3.72 -2.37
CA LEU A 164 7.60 -3.51 -2.85
C LEU A 164 7.95 -2.03 -2.71
N ALA A 165 8.21 -1.59 -1.48
CA ALA A 165 8.48 -0.21 -1.13
C ALA A 165 9.46 -0.11 0.03
N VAL A 166 10.13 1.03 0.14
CA VAL A 166 10.94 1.44 1.29
C VAL A 166 10.19 2.47 2.13
N ARG A 167 10.61 2.70 3.35
CA ARG A 167 10.06 3.78 4.21
C ARG A 167 10.76 5.12 3.99
N GLN A 168 11.99 5.08 3.54
CA GLN A 168 12.85 6.23 3.32
C GLN A 168 12.70 6.73 1.87
N PRO A 169 12.11 7.93 1.66
CA PRO A 169 11.87 8.46 0.31
C PRO A 169 13.13 8.56 -0.55
N GLU A 170 14.24 8.93 0.05
CA GLU A 170 15.56 9.09 -0.59
C GLU A 170 16.09 7.77 -1.18
N ARG A 171 15.62 6.63 -0.71
CA ARG A 171 16.01 5.28 -1.19
C ARG A 171 15.13 4.75 -2.32
N SER A 172 14.03 5.45 -2.64
CA SER A 172 13.01 4.99 -3.59
C SER A 172 13.56 4.81 -5.00
N ASP A 173 14.31 5.79 -5.50
CA ASP A 173 14.83 5.77 -6.88
C ASP A 173 15.88 4.67 -7.05
N LEU A 174 16.79 4.54 -6.07
CA LEU A 174 17.76 3.46 -6.02
C LEU A 174 17.06 2.09 -5.97
N LEU A 175 16.07 1.91 -5.11
CA LEU A 175 15.29 0.66 -5.05
C LEU A 175 14.63 0.38 -6.41
N GLY A 176 14.03 1.40 -7.04
CA GLY A 176 13.42 1.26 -8.36
C GLY A 176 14.41 0.81 -9.43
N MET A 177 15.63 1.33 -9.39
CA MET A 177 16.73 0.92 -10.28
C MET A 177 17.15 -0.53 -10.02
N LEU A 178 17.40 -0.90 -8.79
CA LEU A 178 17.80 -2.27 -8.39
C LEU A 178 16.73 -3.31 -8.76
N ILE A 179 15.46 -3.01 -8.57
CA ILE A 179 14.36 -3.88 -9.00
C ILE A 179 14.37 -4.06 -10.53
N ARG A 180 14.60 -3.00 -11.31
CA ARG A 180 14.72 -3.11 -12.77
C ARG A 180 15.90 -3.99 -13.19
N MET A 181 17.08 -3.80 -12.59
CA MET A 181 18.25 -4.62 -12.83
C MET A 181 17.96 -6.11 -12.56
N LEU A 182 17.39 -6.40 -11.40
CA LEU A 182 17.01 -7.77 -11.00
C LEU A 182 16.02 -8.40 -11.99
N ARG A 183 15.05 -7.62 -12.51
CA ARG A 183 14.09 -8.09 -13.51
C ARG A 183 14.72 -8.33 -14.87
N ASN A 184 15.62 -7.45 -15.31
CA ASN A 184 16.32 -7.61 -16.57
C ASN A 184 17.13 -8.92 -16.58
N ASP A 185 17.74 -9.29 -15.46
CA ASP A 185 18.51 -10.52 -15.33
C ASP A 185 17.65 -11.79 -15.28
N THR A 186 16.48 -11.69 -14.65
CA THR A 186 15.70 -12.90 -14.31
C THR A 186 14.48 -13.11 -15.20
N LEU A 187 13.87 -12.05 -15.72
CA LEU A 187 12.59 -12.14 -16.41
C LEU A 187 12.69 -12.17 -17.94
N ALA A 188 13.81 -11.72 -18.55
CA ALA A 188 14.08 -11.79 -20.00
C ALA A 188 12.85 -12.09 -20.90
N GLY A 189 11.78 -11.26 -20.79
CA GLY A 189 10.51 -11.42 -21.53
C GLY A 189 9.49 -12.38 -20.91
N ARG A 190 9.72 -12.95 -19.71
CA ARG A 190 8.77 -13.80 -19.00
C ARG A 190 7.79 -12.94 -18.17
N ARG A 191 6.60 -13.50 -17.90
CA ARG A 191 5.62 -12.89 -17.00
C ARG A 191 6.15 -12.83 -15.58
N TYR A 192 5.70 -11.83 -14.82
CA TYR A 192 5.99 -11.66 -13.41
C TYR A 192 5.54 -12.89 -12.60
N HIS A 193 6.45 -13.49 -11.83
CA HIS A 193 6.22 -14.75 -11.11
C HIS A 193 6.35 -14.52 -9.58
N PRO A 194 5.56 -15.20 -8.73
CA PRO A 194 5.63 -15.06 -7.27
C PRO A 194 7.03 -15.28 -6.67
N ALA A 195 7.86 -16.15 -7.26
CA ALA A 195 9.25 -16.34 -6.83
C ALA A 195 10.10 -15.08 -7.04
N GLN A 196 9.84 -14.33 -8.10
CA GLN A 196 10.49 -13.05 -8.36
C GLN A 196 10.10 -12.00 -7.30
N TYR A 197 8.82 -11.97 -6.92
CA TYR A 197 8.34 -11.10 -5.84
C TYR A 197 9.10 -11.31 -4.53
N LYS A 198 9.37 -12.56 -4.15
CA LYS A 198 10.13 -12.86 -2.93
C LYS A 198 11.54 -12.27 -2.97
N ARG A 199 12.23 -12.34 -4.11
CA ARG A 199 13.57 -11.74 -4.30
C ARG A 199 13.50 -10.21 -4.22
N GLU A 200 12.51 -9.61 -4.88
CA GLU A 200 12.30 -8.16 -4.83
C GLU A 200 11.95 -7.68 -3.42
N LEU A 201 11.16 -8.45 -2.67
CA LEU A 201 10.86 -8.15 -1.28
C LEU A 201 12.11 -8.25 -0.38
N GLN A 202 12.96 -9.26 -0.60
CA GLN A 202 14.25 -9.35 0.09
C GLN A 202 15.11 -8.12 -0.20
N LEU A 203 15.16 -7.68 -1.45
CA LEU A 203 15.87 -6.46 -1.84
C LEU A 203 15.31 -5.22 -1.13
N CYS A 204 13.98 -5.05 -1.08
CA CYS A 204 13.34 -3.96 -0.32
C CYS A 204 13.75 -3.98 1.16
N ASN A 205 13.75 -5.16 1.79
CA ASN A 205 14.15 -5.32 3.19
C ASN A 205 15.64 -4.98 3.39
N THR A 206 16.51 -5.43 2.49
CA THR A 206 17.94 -5.13 2.52
C THR A 206 18.19 -3.63 2.40
N VAL A 207 17.60 -2.98 1.41
CA VAL A 207 17.74 -1.51 1.20
C VAL A 207 17.18 -0.73 2.40
N SER A 208 16.06 -1.18 2.98
CA SER A 208 15.48 -0.55 4.17
C SER A 208 16.34 -0.69 5.43
N ALA A 209 17.10 -1.78 5.53
CA ALA A 209 17.95 -2.09 6.69
C ALA A 209 19.34 -1.43 6.65
N TRP A 210 19.75 -0.86 5.52
CA TRP A 210 21.05 -0.18 5.45
C TRP A 210 21.14 0.95 6.46
N ASP A 211 22.30 1.09 7.08
CA ASP A 211 22.62 2.31 7.82
C ASP A 211 22.77 3.51 6.86
N GLU A 212 22.79 4.71 7.40
CA GLU A 212 22.76 5.93 6.58
C GLU A 212 24.03 6.11 5.76
N SER A 213 25.18 5.65 6.24
CA SER A 213 26.46 5.74 5.52
C SER A 213 26.47 4.83 4.29
N ILE A 214 26.00 3.60 4.45
CA ILE A 214 25.86 2.65 3.34
C ILE A 214 24.82 3.16 2.35
N ALA A 215 23.66 3.60 2.83
CA ALA A 215 22.59 4.11 1.98
C ALA A 215 23.06 5.28 1.12
N SER A 216 23.71 6.28 1.71
CA SER A 216 24.21 7.46 0.99
C SER A 216 25.25 7.10 -0.06
N ALA A 217 26.19 6.20 0.25
CA ALA A 217 27.18 5.73 -0.71
C ALA A 217 26.52 5.01 -1.89
N ARG A 218 25.55 4.13 -1.63
CA ARG A 218 24.83 3.39 -2.69
C ARG A 218 23.93 4.26 -3.54
N ILE A 219 23.30 5.29 -2.96
CA ILE A 219 22.52 6.28 -3.71
C ILE A 219 23.44 7.02 -4.68
N ALA A 220 24.61 7.50 -4.22
CA ALA A 220 25.57 8.19 -5.07
C ALA A 220 26.05 7.31 -6.24
N GLU A 221 26.41 6.05 -5.97
CA GLU A 221 26.78 5.08 -7.02
C GLU A 221 25.65 4.85 -8.02
N GLY A 222 24.40 4.74 -7.54
CA GLY A 222 23.22 4.57 -8.38
C GLY A 222 22.95 5.78 -9.27
N GLU A 223 23.11 6.99 -8.76
CA GLU A 223 22.98 8.22 -9.53
C GLU A 223 24.05 8.33 -10.62
N GLU A 224 25.31 8.00 -10.28
CA GLU A 224 26.42 7.98 -11.25
C GLU A 224 26.12 6.98 -12.38
N TYR A 225 25.71 5.74 -12.03
CA TYR A 225 25.31 4.75 -13.03
C TYR A 225 24.15 5.23 -13.91
N GLY A 226 23.12 5.82 -13.32
CA GLY A 226 22.00 6.39 -14.06
C GLY A 226 22.41 7.53 -15.01
N GLN A 227 23.40 8.36 -14.63
CA GLN A 227 23.95 9.40 -15.47
C GLN A 227 24.77 8.82 -16.64
N LEU A 228 25.54 7.75 -16.41
CA LEU A 228 26.27 7.04 -17.46
C LEU A 228 25.32 6.45 -18.49
N LEU A 229 24.25 5.77 -18.06
CA LEU A 229 23.24 5.26 -18.98
C LEU A 229 22.62 6.38 -19.85
N LYS A 230 22.25 7.50 -19.24
CA LYS A 230 21.70 8.66 -19.98
C LYS A 230 22.69 9.26 -20.95
N ARG A 231 23.95 9.41 -20.55
CA ARG A 231 25.02 9.99 -21.39
C ARG A 231 25.26 9.16 -22.66
N HIS A 232 25.13 7.85 -22.56
CA HIS A 232 25.37 6.92 -23.66
C HIS A 232 24.07 6.49 -24.36
N ASP A 233 22.93 7.05 -24.00
CA ASP A 233 21.60 6.65 -24.50
C ASP A 233 21.35 5.14 -24.39
N LEU A 234 21.81 4.55 -23.30
CA LEU A 234 21.72 3.12 -23.02
C LEU A 234 20.57 2.82 -22.04
N LEU A 235 19.97 1.68 -22.24
CA LEU A 235 19.06 1.07 -21.28
C LEU A 235 19.82 -0.01 -20.52
N ASP A 236 19.61 -0.12 -19.22
CA ASP A 236 20.26 -1.14 -18.35
C ASP A 236 20.21 -2.57 -18.94
N ARG A 237 19.10 -2.93 -19.58
CA ARG A 237 18.92 -4.25 -20.23
C ARG A 237 19.88 -4.53 -21.41
N VAL A 238 20.54 -3.52 -21.93
CA VAL A 238 21.44 -3.61 -23.09
C VAL A 238 22.91 -3.62 -22.65
N VAL A 239 23.18 -3.31 -21.37
CA VAL A 239 24.55 -3.34 -20.82
C VAL A 239 24.95 -4.81 -20.59
N PRO A 240 26.00 -5.32 -21.26
CA PRO A 240 26.47 -6.67 -21.01
C PRO A 240 27.07 -6.85 -19.62
N ASP A 241 27.36 -8.07 -19.22
CA ASP A 241 27.68 -8.58 -17.87
C ASP A 241 28.83 -7.91 -17.09
N GLU A 242 29.31 -6.75 -17.50
CA GLU A 242 30.32 -5.95 -16.79
C GLU A 242 29.74 -5.02 -15.73
N ARG A 243 28.50 -5.27 -15.30
CA ARG A 243 27.91 -4.53 -14.18
C ARG A 243 28.79 -4.67 -12.95
N PRO A 244 29.01 -3.61 -12.17
CA PRO A 244 29.81 -3.71 -10.96
C PRO A 244 29.32 -4.87 -10.10
N ARG A 245 30.16 -5.89 -9.90
CA ARG A 245 29.84 -7.10 -9.08
C ARG A 245 29.31 -6.80 -7.69
N ILE A 246 29.47 -5.59 -7.25
CA ILE A 246 28.95 -5.02 -6.00
C ILE A 246 27.43 -5.15 -5.89
N TRP A 247 26.70 -5.05 -7.00
CA TRP A 247 25.23 -5.18 -7.03
C TRP A 247 24.77 -6.65 -6.99
N LEU A 248 25.54 -7.55 -7.53
CA LEU A 248 25.23 -8.99 -7.54
C LEU A 248 25.37 -9.65 -6.17
N SER A 249 26.17 -9.08 -5.28
CA SER A 249 26.32 -9.58 -3.90
C SER A 249 25.16 -9.16 -2.97
N LEU A 250 24.27 -8.28 -3.43
CA LEU A 250 23.09 -7.81 -2.72
C LEU A 250 21.79 -8.51 -3.18
N LEU A 251 21.87 -9.30 -4.26
CA LEU A 251 20.79 -10.12 -4.81
C LEU A 251 20.92 -11.57 -4.38
#